data_00446fcceca7ede341e5e3f197b03d6a
#
_entry.id   00446fcceca7ede341e5e3f197b03d6a
#
_cell.length_a   1.000
_cell.length_b   1.000
_cell.length_c   1.000
_cell.angle_alpha   90.00
_cell.angle_beta   90.00
_cell.angle_gamma   90.00
#
_symmetry.space_group_name_H-M   'P 1'
#
loop_
_entity.id
_entity.type
_entity.pdbx_description
1 polymer ?
#
loop_
_entity_poly.entity_id
_entity_poly.type
_entity_poly.pdbx_seq_one_letter_code
_entity_poly.pdbx_strand_id
1 'polypeptide(L)'
;KCDWSSDVCSSDLVERSIEEFEYHADMARWMGYGKSWHDHGFKINVHLSGRGGATKFLETLGRLSPEARNLITIENDEMANGLDVTLAVAEHVALVLDIHHHWVNSGEYIHPQDSRTKRIIDSWRGTRPVLHYSVSREDILVDHCPRTRPDHAQLLANGVKKQQLRAHSDFMWNDAVNEWALSFAPDFDIQVEAKGKNIASFKLLNEIGRAHV
;
A
#
# COMPACT_ATOMS: atom_id res chain seq x y z
N LYS A 1 -27.59 15.36 16.74
CA LYS A 1 -27.68 13.92 16.35
C LYS A 1 -28.04 13.91 14.89
N CYS A 2 -27.03 13.78 14.01
CA CYS A 2 -27.29 13.50 12.60
C CYS A 2 -27.77 12.07 12.48
N ASP A 3 -28.97 11.91 11.98
CA ASP A 3 -29.54 10.62 11.64
C ASP A 3 -28.83 10.12 10.38
N TRP A 4 -28.02 9.10 10.53
CA TRP A 4 -27.16 8.55 9.48
C TRP A 4 -28.01 7.62 8.61
N SER A 5 -28.82 8.18 7.70
CA SER A 5 -29.27 7.35 6.58
C SER A 5 -28.07 7.12 5.67
N SER A 6 -27.68 5.86 5.53
CA SER A 6 -26.43 5.41 4.95
C SER A 6 -26.14 5.88 3.50
N ASP A 7 -27.15 6.33 2.79
CA ASP A 7 -27.05 6.64 1.37
C ASP A 7 -26.63 8.09 1.08
N VAL A 8 -27.05 9.07 1.89
CA VAL A 8 -26.70 10.48 1.71
C VAL A 8 -25.24 10.74 2.11
N CYS A 9 -24.75 10.08 3.16
CA CYS A 9 -23.37 10.22 3.59
C CYS A 9 -22.36 9.56 2.62
N SER A 10 -22.78 8.52 1.89
CA SER A 10 -21.93 7.83 0.90
C SER A 10 -21.70 8.67 -0.36
N SER A 11 -22.72 9.39 -0.86
CA SER A 11 -22.58 10.26 -2.02
C SER A 11 -21.67 11.45 -1.73
N ASP A 12 -21.83 12.09 -0.57
CA ASP A 12 -21.00 13.24 -0.18
C ASP A 12 -19.52 12.87 -0.02
N LEU A 13 -19.22 11.67 0.49
CA LEU A 13 -17.85 11.19 0.58
C LEU A 13 -17.21 10.94 -0.78
N VAL A 14 -17.98 10.41 -1.75
CA VAL A 14 -17.49 10.21 -3.12
C VAL A 14 -17.21 11.56 -3.79
N GLU A 15 -18.13 12.53 -3.67
CA GLU A 15 -17.94 13.87 -4.25
C GLU A 15 -16.68 14.53 -3.66
N ARG A 16 -16.51 14.52 -2.35
CA ARG A 16 -15.32 15.06 -1.70
C ARG A 16 -14.05 14.34 -2.13
N SER A 17 -14.09 13.02 -2.31
CA SER A 17 -12.92 12.27 -2.80
C SER A 17 -12.55 12.70 -4.23
N ILE A 18 -13.54 12.95 -5.10
CA ILE A 18 -13.30 13.47 -6.44
C ILE A 18 -12.68 14.87 -6.38
N GLU A 19 -13.21 15.77 -5.56
CA GLU A 19 -12.66 17.12 -5.34
C GLU A 19 -11.19 17.06 -4.86
N GLU A 20 -10.87 16.17 -3.92
CA GLU A 20 -9.50 15.97 -3.44
C GLU A 20 -8.56 15.46 -4.54
N PHE A 21 -9.00 14.50 -5.36
CA PHE A 21 -8.19 14.01 -6.48
C PHE A 21 -7.94 15.10 -7.52
N GLU A 22 -8.96 15.87 -7.88
CA GLU A 22 -8.82 16.98 -8.84
C GLU A 22 -7.91 18.09 -8.28
N TYR A 23 -8.03 18.41 -6.99
CA TYR A 23 -7.13 19.35 -6.32
C TYR A 23 -5.66 18.91 -6.40
N HIS A 24 -5.36 17.63 -6.09
CA HIS A 24 -4.00 17.11 -6.20
C HIS A 24 -3.53 17.00 -7.65
N ALA A 25 -4.43 16.72 -8.60
CA ALA A 25 -4.12 16.75 -10.02
C ALA A 25 -3.79 18.17 -10.51
N ASP A 26 -4.46 19.20 -10.00
CA ASP A 26 -4.12 20.59 -10.27
C ASP A 26 -2.74 20.97 -9.74
N MET A 27 -2.40 20.53 -8.53
CA MET A 27 -1.05 20.72 -7.99
C MET A 27 0.02 20.03 -8.87
N ALA A 28 -0.24 18.79 -9.28
CA ALA A 28 0.66 18.05 -10.17
C ALA A 28 0.81 18.77 -11.53
N ARG A 29 -0.26 19.30 -12.07
CA ARG A 29 -0.25 20.07 -13.33
C ARG A 29 0.63 21.31 -13.22
N TRP A 30 0.55 22.06 -12.13
CA TRP A 30 1.44 23.21 -11.88
C TRP A 30 2.90 22.82 -11.75
N MET A 31 3.17 21.60 -11.26
CA MET A 31 4.50 21.01 -11.18
C MET A 31 4.98 20.40 -12.52
N GLY A 32 4.11 20.33 -13.54
CA GLY A 32 4.42 19.79 -14.87
C GLY A 32 4.10 18.30 -15.05
N TYR A 33 3.41 17.68 -14.10
CA TYR A 33 3.02 16.27 -14.13
C TYR A 33 1.56 16.07 -14.58
N GLY A 34 1.15 14.83 -14.77
CA GLY A 34 -0.22 14.42 -15.05
C GLY A 34 -0.58 14.31 -16.52
N LYS A 35 0.25 14.79 -17.45
CA LYS A 35 0.00 14.71 -18.88
C LYS A 35 0.11 13.30 -19.44
N SER A 36 0.89 12.45 -18.79
CA SER A 36 1.16 11.08 -19.20
C SER A 36 1.09 10.14 -18.03
N TRP A 37 0.65 8.91 -18.27
CA TRP A 37 0.74 7.82 -17.30
C TRP A 37 2.16 7.58 -16.79
N HIS A 38 3.17 7.78 -17.65
CA HIS A 38 4.56 7.54 -17.37
C HIS A 38 5.26 8.71 -16.65
N ASP A 39 4.52 9.72 -16.21
CA ASP A 39 5.07 10.79 -15.37
C ASP A 39 5.42 10.22 -13.99
N HIS A 40 6.68 9.89 -13.77
CA HIS A 40 7.17 9.18 -12.58
C HIS A 40 7.27 10.02 -11.32
N GLY A 41 7.34 11.33 -11.47
CA GLY A 41 7.67 12.22 -10.36
C GLY A 41 6.53 12.47 -9.39
N PHE A 42 5.30 12.10 -9.77
CA PHE A 42 4.11 12.41 -8.95
C PHE A 42 3.03 11.35 -9.14
N LYS A 43 2.65 10.69 -8.06
CA LYS A 43 1.49 9.79 -8.00
C LYS A 43 0.67 10.09 -6.75
N ILE A 44 -0.64 9.86 -6.85
CA ILE A 44 -1.61 10.01 -5.76
C ILE A 44 -1.99 8.59 -5.35
N ASN A 45 -1.39 8.10 -4.28
CA ASN A 45 -1.66 6.75 -3.78
C ASN A 45 -2.82 6.76 -2.78
N VAL A 46 -3.76 5.85 -2.95
CA VAL A 46 -4.92 5.71 -2.07
C VAL A 46 -5.28 4.24 -1.84
N HIS A 47 -5.83 3.96 -0.66
CA HIS A 47 -6.35 2.65 -0.33
C HIS A 47 -7.72 2.40 -0.94
N LEU A 48 -7.97 1.18 -1.40
CA LEU A 48 -9.29 0.75 -1.79
C LEU A 48 -10.09 0.31 -0.55
N SER A 49 -10.43 1.25 0.33
CA SER A 49 -11.07 0.96 1.62
C SER A 49 -12.60 1.05 1.60
N GLY A 50 -13.21 1.54 0.54
CA GLY A 50 -14.65 1.74 0.43
C GLY A 50 -15.46 0.44 0.33
N ARG A 51 -16.67 0.42 0.90
CA ARG A 51 -17.57 -0.76 0.90
C ARG A 51 -17.96 -1.25 -0.50
N GLY A 52 -17.91 -0.37 -1.51
CA GLY A 52 -18.22 -0.71 -2.90
C GLY A 52 -17.09 -1.43 -3.65
N GLY A 53 -15.90 -1.53 -3.05
CA GLY A 53 -14.73 -2.20 -3.62
C GLY A 53 -14.37 -1.71 -5.02
N ALA A 54 -13.88 -2.64 -5.86
CA ALA A 54 -13.44 -2.34 -7.22
C ALA A 54 -14.53 -1.73 -8.12
N THR A 55 -15.77 -2.21 -8.03
CA THR A 55 -16.88 -1.74 -8.87
C THR A 55 -17.15 -0.26 -8.65
N LYS A 56 -17.30 0.15 -7.38
CA LYS A 56 -17.58 1.55 -7.05
C LYS A 56 -16.40 2.47 -7.37
N PHE A 57 -15.19 1.97 -7.18
CA PHE A 57 -13.99 2.70 -7.58
C PHE A 57 -13.96 2.97 -9.09
N LEU A 58 -14.21 1.96 -9.93
CA LEU A 58 -14.21 2.11 -11.39
C LEU A 58 -15.29 3.10 -11.89
N GLU A 59 -16.49 3.09 -11.28
CA GLU A 59 -17.51 4.09 -11.56
C GLU A 59 -17.02 5.52 -11.25
N THR A 60 -16.35 5.68 -10.10
CA THR A 60 -15.81 6.97 -9.66
C THR A 60 -14.64 7.41 -10.53
N LEU A 61 -13.74 6.48 -10.89
CA LEU A 61 -12.59 6.74 -11.77
C LEU A 61 -13.02 7.33 -13.11
N GLY A 62 -14.16 6.86 -13.66
CA GLY A 62 -14.73 7.40 -14.92
C GLY A 62 -15.14 8.87 -14.85
N ARG A 63 -15.31 9.42 -13.64
CA ARG A 63 -15.71 10.82 -13.39
C ARG A 63 -14.54 11.78 -13.25
N LEU A 64 -13.33 11.26 -13.06
CA LEU A 64 -12.11 12.06 -12.88
C LEU A 64 -11.57 12.58 -14.22
N SER A 65 -10.84 13.70 -14.17
CA SER A 65 -10.11 14.22 -15.32
C SER A 65 -9.06 13.21 -15.84
N PRO A 66 -8.65 13.30 -17.11
CA PRO A 66 -7.58 12.46 -17.63
C PRO A 66 -6.28 12.57 -16.81
N GLU A 67 -5.94 13.76 -16.36
CA GLU A 67 -4.76 14.04 -15.56
C GLU A 67 -4.83 13.34 -14.19
N ALA A 68 -5.96 13.45 -13.49
CA ALA A 68 -6.16 12.76 -12.22
C ALA A 68 -6.04 11.24 -12.38
N ARG A 69 -6.67 10.67 -13.44
CA ARG A 69 -6.56 9.24 -13.75
C ARG A 69 -5.14 8.77 -14.05
N ASN A 70 -4.33 9.60 -14.69
CA ASN A 70 -2.92 9.29 -14.95
C ASN A 70 -2.08 9.24 -13.67
N LEU A 71 -2.50 9.95 -12.62
CA LEU A 71 -1.74 10.11 -11.39
C LEU A 71 -2.13 9.11 -10.30
N ILE A 72 -3.34 8.55 -10.33
CA ILE A 72 -3.84 7.66 -9.29
C ILE A 72 -3.10 6.32 -9.30
N THR A 73 -2.73 5.88 -8.10
CA THR A 73 -2.36 4.50 -7.80
C THR A 73 -3.23 3.95 -6.67
N ILE A 74 -3.51 2.66 -6.71
CA ILE A 74 -4.35 1.99 -5.71
C ILE A 74 -3.53 0.98 -4.93
N GLU A 75 -3.63 1.07 -3.62
CA GLU A 75 -2.97 0.19 -2.66
C GLU A 75 -3.96 -0.81 -2.06
N ASN A 76 -3.50 -2.02 -1.80
CA ASN A 76 -4.29 -3.02 -1.08
C ASN A 76 -4.43 -2.64 0.40
N ASP A 77 -5.66 -2.83 0.91
CA ASP A 77 -6.00 -2.50 2.29
C ASP A 77 -5.84 -3.72 3.22
N GLU A 78 -5.44 -3.47 4.46
CA GLU A 78 -5.20 -4.52 5.44
C GLU A 78 -6.48 -5.06 6.12
N MET A 79 -7.60 -4.32 6.02
CA MET A 79 -8.83 -4.64 6.72
C MET A 79 -10.03 -4.90 5.81
N ALA A 80 -10.22 -4.06 4.78
CA ALA A 80 -11.44 -4.05 3.96
C ALA A 80 -11.26 -4.82 2.65
N ASN A 81 -10.49 -4.29 1.73
CA ASN A 81 -10.30 -4.83 0.38
C ASN A 81 -8.84 -5.27 0.19
N GLY A 82 -8.58 -6.55 0.42
CA GLY A 82 -7.26 -7.12 0.26
C GLY A 82 -6.80 -7.17 -1.20
N LEU A 83 -5.65 -7.77 -1.41
CA LEU A 83 -4.95 -7.79 -2.70
C LEU A 83 -5.82 -8.27 -3.87
N ASP A 84 -6.61 -9.32 -3.69
CA ASP A 84 -7.43 -9.89 -4.79
C ASP A 84 -8.48 -8.90 -5.30
N VAL A 85 -9.10 -8.12 -4.39
CA VAL A 85 -10.05 -7.06 -4.78
C VAL A 85 -9.33 -5.92 -5.48
N THR A 86 -8.15 -5.53 -5.00
CA THR A 86 -7.32 -4.50 -5.61
C THR A 86 -6.86 -4.90 -7.01
N LEU A 87 -6.51 -6.16 -7.24
CA LEU A 87 -6.14 -6.68 -8.54
C LEU A 87 -7.25 -6.56 -9.60
N ALA A 88 -8.51 -6.45 -9.20
CA ALA A 88 -9.62 -6.27 -10.14
C ALA A 88 -9.56 -4.93 -10.89
N VAL A 89 -8.81 -3.93 -10.41
CA VAL A 89 -8.65 -2.63 -11.06
C VAL A 89 -7.30 -2.45 -11.78
N ALA A 90 -6.46 -3.49 -11.84
CA ALA A 90 -5.09 -3.44 -12.38
C ALA A 90 -4.99 -2.99 -13.85
N GLU A 91 -6.01 -3.22 -14.67
CA GLU A 91 -6.03 -2.80 -16.07
C GLU A 91 -6.33 -1.29 -16.23
N HIS A 92 -6.85 -0.66 -15.19
CA HIS A 92 -7.30 0.73 -15.22
C HIS A 92 -6.32 1.69 -14.55
N VAL A 93 -5.67 1.25 -13.45
CA VAL A 93 -4.75 2.06 -12.66
C VAL A 93 -3.54 1.24 -12.23
N ALA A 94 -2.42 1.92 -11.95
CA ALA A 94 -1.26 1.26 -11.36
C ALA A 94 -1.54 0.86 -9.91
N LEU A 95 -1.05 -0.30 -9.49
CA LEU A 95 -1.24 -0.84 -8.16
C LEU A 95 0.03 -0.71 -7.33
N VAL A 96 -0.09 -0.23 -6.12
CA VAL A 96 0.95 -0.31 -5.10
C VAL A 96 0.70 -1.56 -4.26
N LEU A 97 1.70 -2.42 -4.16
CA LEU A 97 1.67 -3.56 -3.27
C LEU A 97 2.19 -3.12 -1.90
N ASP A 98 1.30 -3.03 -0.91
CA ASP A 98 1.75 -3.04 0.48
C ASP A 98 1.82 -4.49 0.98
N ILE A 99 3.05 -4.97 1.17
CA ILE A 99 3.30 -6.37 1.59
C ILE A 99 2.93 -6.60 3.05
N HIS A 100 3.01 -5.57 3.90
CA HIS A 100 2.58 -5.66 5.29
C HIS A 100 1.05 -5.71 5.40
N HIS A 101 0.33 -4.86 4.65
CA HIS A 101 -1.14 -4.92 4.57
C HIS A 101 -1.61 -6.28 4.07
N HIS A 102 -0.95 -6.83 3.03
CA HIS A 102 -1.28 -8.16 2.55
C HIS A 102 -1.08 -9.22 3.63
N TRP A 103 0.04 -9.18 4.36
CA TRP A 103 0.30 -10.11 5.47
C TRP A 103 -0.71 -9.94 6.61
N VAL A 104 -1.05 -8.72 7.01
CA VAL A 104 -2.07 -8.45 8.05
C VAL A 104 -3.43 -8.99 7.63
N ASN A 105 -3.80 -8.83 6.36
CA ASN A 105 -5.08 -9.28 5.82
C ASN A 105 -5.17 -10.81 5.73
N SER A 106 -4.20 -11.46 5.10
CA SER A 106 -4.23 -12.86 4.71
C SER A 106 -3.35 -13.80 5.56
N GLY A 107 -2.32 -13.29 6.23
CA GLY A 107 -1.28 -14.06 6.89
C GLY A 107 -0.19 -14.57 5.95
N GLU A 108 -0.26 -14.25 4.66
CA GLU A 108 0.64 -14.73 3.64
C GLU A 108 1.87 -13.82 3.46
N TYR A 109 3.05 -14.42 3.42
CA TYR A 109 4.26 -13.79 2.93
C TYR A 109 4.36 -14.01 1.42
N ILE A 110 3.66 -13.16 0.64
CA ILE A 110 3.65 -13.25 -0.83
C ILE A 110 5.05 -13.24 -1.41
N HIS A 111 5.28 -14.01 -2.48
CA HIS A 111 6.58 -14.14 -3.11
C HIS A 111 6.74 -13.12 -4.26
N PRO A 112 7.96 -12.58 -4.51
CA PRO A 112 8.20 -11.68 -5.66
C PRO A 112 7.78 -12.28 -7.02
N GLN A 113 7.91 -13.61 -7.20
CA GLN A 113 7.52 -14.31 -8.44
C GLN A 113 6.07 -14.82 -8.45
N ASP A 114 5.25 -14.45 -7.46
CA ASP A 114 3.82 -14.76 -7.48
C ASP A 114 3.12 -14.11 -8.69
N SER A 115 2.17 -14.79 -9.27
CA SER A 115 1.42 -14.27 -10.42
C SER A 115 0.68 -12.97 -10.12
N ARG A 116 0.26 -12.76 -8.88
CA ARG A 116 -0.36 -11.51 -8.41
C ARG A 116 0.65 -10.37 -8.41
N THR A 117 1.89 -10.62 -7.95
CA THR A 117 3.00 -9.65 -8.00
C THR A 117 3.29 -9.26 -9.46
N LYS A 118 3.32 -10.23 -10.37
CA LYS A 118 3.50 -9.95 -11.80
C LYS A 118 2.38 -9.05 -12.34
N ARG A 119 1.13 -9.30 -11.99
CA ARG A 119 0.01 -8.44 -12.41
C ARG A 119 0.13 -7.00 -11.89
N ILE A 120 0.68 -6.83 -10.69
CA ILE A 120 0.98 -5.50 -10.15
C ILE A 120 2.03 -4.81 -11.02
N ILE A 121 3.15 -5.48 -11.31
CA ILE A 121 4.20 -4.95 -12.20
C ILE A 121 3.60 -4.54 -13.56
N ASP A 122 2.82 -5.41 -14.17
CA ASP A 122 2.18 -5.18 -15.47
C ASP A 122 1.24 -3.95 -15.43
N SER A 123 0.58 -3.66 -14.30
CA SER A 123 -0.30 -2.49 -14.11
C SER A 123 0.45 -1.15 -14.23
N TRP A 124 1.76 -1.13 -14.02
CA TRP A 124 2.62 0.05 -14.16
C TRP A 124 3.07 0.32 -15.61
N ARG A 125 2.67 -0.51 -16.56
CA ARG A 125 2.84 -0.28 -18.02
C ARG A 125 4.28 0.05 -18.41
N GLY A 126 5.26 -0.62 -17.81
CA GLY A 126 6.68 -0.42 -18.06
C GLY A 126 7.36 0.65 -17.20
N THR A 127 6.62 1.37 -16.38
CA THR A 127 7.15 2.17 -15.27
C THR A 127 7.56 1.26 -14.13
N ARG A 128 8.66 1.56 -13.45
CA ARG A 128 9.07 0.79 -12.27
C ARG A 128 8.04 0.95 -11.15
N PRO A 129 7.48 -0.14 -10.62
CA PRO A 129 6.45 -0.07 -9.59
C PRO A 129 6.99 0.33 -8.22
N VAL A 130 6.10 0.87 -7.39
CA VAL A 130 6.35 1.14 -5.97
C VAL A 130 5.74 0.03 -5.14
N LEU A 131 6.47 -0.40 -4.11
CA LEU A 131 6.04 -1.32 -3.07
C LEU A 131 6.13 -0.60 -1.73
N HIS A 132 5.08 -0.72 -0.90
CA HIS A 132 5.12 -0.25 0.48
C HIS A 132 5.55 -1.36 1.42
N TYR A 133 6.37 -0.98 2.39
CA TYR A 133 6.91 -1.89 3.37
C TYR A 133 6.88 -1.30 4.78
N SER A 134 6.28 -2.02 5.69
CA SER A 134 6.29 -1.76 7.13
C SER A 134 6.40 -3.04 7.94
N VAL A 135 6.63 -2.92 9.23
CA VAL A 135 6.60 -4.02 10.22
C VAL A 135 5.67 -3.66 11.36
N SER A 136 4.98 -4.66 11.90
CA SER A 136 4.19 -4.49 13.11
C SER A 136 5.06 -4.07 14.30
N ARG A 137 4.48 -3.34 15.27
CA ARG A 137 5.20 -2.81 16.42
C ARG A 137 5.81 -3.92 17.29
N GLU A 138 7.01 -3.68 17.81
CA GLU A 138 7.72 -4.59 18.70
C GLU A 138 6.91 -4.90 19.97
N ASP A 139 6.24 -3.90 20.55
CA ASP A 139 5.45 -4.05 21.78
C ASP A 139 4.19 -4.92 21.62
N ILE A 140 3.77 -5.18 20.38
CA ILE A 140 2.69 -6.13 20.06
C ILE A 140 3.25 -7.54 19.86
N LEU A 141 4.50 -7.64 19.41
CA LEU A 141 5.23 -8.89 19.16
C LEU A 141 6.26 -9.17 20.25
N VAL A 142 5.85 -8.99 21.52
CA VAL A 142 6.71 -9.23 22.69
C VAL A 142 7.31 -10.62 22.63
N ASP A 143 8.60 -10.72 22.94
CA ASP A 143 9.39 -11.95 22.90
C ASP A 143 9.55 -12.61 21.51
N HIS A 144 9.17 -11.93 20.43
CA HIS A 144 9.39 -12.44 19.09
C HIS A 144 10.84 -12.27 18.64
N CYS A 145 11.43 -13.36 18.13
CA CYS A 145 12.79 -13.34 17.61
C CYS A 145 12.88 -12.50 16.33
N PRO A 146 13.73 -11.46 16.25
CA PRO A 146 13.86 -10.64 15.05
C PRO A 146 14.41 -11.39 13.83
N ARG A 147 14.97 -12.58 14.01
CA ARG A 147 15.50 -13.42 12.93
C ARG A 147 14.49 -14.41 12.35
N THR A 148 13.24 -14.35 12.79
CA THR A 148 12.17 -15.21 12.30
C THR A 148 10.99 -14.33 11.86
N ARG A 149 10.28 -14.75 10.82
CA ARG A 149 9.06 -14.09 10.40
C ARG A 149 7.94 -14.39 11.39
N PRO A 150 7.14 -13.41 11.82
CA PRO A 150 5.98 -13.66 12.67
C PRO A 150 4.98 -14.63 12.03
N ASP A 151 4.51 -15.61 12.80
CA ASP A 151 3.44 -16.49 12.38
C ASP A 151 2.08 -15.84 12.67
N HIS A 152 1.42 -15.37 11.64
CA HIS A 152 0.14 -14.68 11.72
C HIS A 152 -0.95 -15.53 12.41
N ALA A 153 -1.05 -16.81 12.05
CA ALA A 153 -2.06 -17.70 12.61
C ALA A 153 -1.84 -17.93 14.10
N GLN A 154 -0.58 -18.13 14.52
CA GLN A 154 -0.22 -18.28 15.91
C GLN A 154 -0.49 -16.98 16.71
N LEU A 155 -0.19 -15.83 16.17
CA LEU A 155 -0.47 -14.54 16.82
C LEU A 155 -1.97 -14.36 17.06
N LEU A 156 -2.80 -14.65 16.08
CA LEU A 156 -4.26 -14.57 16.24
C LEU A 156 -4.77 -15.61 17.26
N ALA A 157 -4.25 -16.82 17.25
CA ALA A 157 -4.58 -17.85 18.21
C ALA A 157 -4.21 -17.46 19.66
N ASN A 158 -3.13 -16.67 19.83
CA ASN A 158 -2.70 -16.10 21.11
C ASN A 158 -3.46 -14.81 21.50
N GLY A 159 -4.50 -14.43 20.74
CA GLY A 159 -5.38 -13.31 21.09
C GLY A 159 -4.94 -11.94 20.55
N VAL A 160 -3.87 -11.87 19.74
CA VAL A 160 -3.50 -10.64 19.03
C VAL A 160 -4.55 -10.35 17.96
N LYS A 161 -5.00 -9.11 17.85
CA LYS A 161 -6.00 -8.71 16.87
C LYS A 161 -5.33 -8.14 15.62
N LYS A 162 -5.94 -8.33 14.44
CA LYS A 162 -5.46 -7.72 13.18
C LYS A 162 -5.26 -6.20 13.29
N GLN A 163 -6.17 -5.50 14.00
CA GLN A 163 -6.05 -4.06 14.24
C GLN A 163 -4.78 -3.67 15.00
N GLN A 164 -4.23 -4.58 15.81
CA GLN A 164 -2.95 -4.33 16.50
C GLN A 164 -1.79 -4.56 15.55
N LEU A 165 -1.85 -5.63 14.72
CA LEU A 165 -0.79 -5.98 13.76
C LEU A 165 -0.58 -4.90 12.68
N ARG A 166 -1.63 -4.13 12.31
CA ARG A 166 -1.52 -3.04 11.33
C ARG A 166 -0.69 -1.84 11.79
N ALA A 167 -0.45 -1.70 13.09
CA ALA A 167 0.28 -0.56 13.61
C ALA A 167 1.76 -0.64 13.26
N HIS A 168 2.26 0.36 12.54
CA HIS A 168 3.65 0.43 12.12
C HIS A 168 4.59 0.65 13.29
N SER A 169 5.72 -0.02 13.29
CA SER A 169 6.84 0.18 14.21
C SER A 169 7.55 1.51 13.97
N ASP A 170 8.34 1.93 14.95
CA ASP A 170 9.21 3.10 14.80
C ASP A 170 10.37 2.81 13.83
N PHE A 171 10.87 1.58 13.80
CA PHE A 171 11.97 1.12 12.95
C PHE A 171 11.68 -0.25 12.36
N MET A 172 12.47 -0.66 11.36
CA MET A 172 12.40 -1.95 10.70
C MET A 172 13.21 -2.99 11.49
N TRP A 173 12.66 -3.41 12.64
CA TRP A 173 13.36 -4.18 13.68
C TRP A 173 13.50 -5.67 13.39
N ASN A 174 12.73 -6.24 12.45
CA ASN A 174 12.73 -7.68 12.18
C ASN A 174 13.55 -8.00 10.93
N ASP A 175 14.73 -8.59 11.11
CA ASP A 175 15.67 -8.91 10.04
C ASP A 175 15.08 -9.86 9.00
N ALA A 176 14.33 -10.89 9.44
CA ALA A 176 13.74 -11.86 8.52
C ALA A 176 12.60 -11.26 7.65
N VAL A 177 11.90 -10.26 8.17
CA VAL A 177 10.90 -9.50 7.40
C VAL A 177 11.59 -8.49 6.48
N ASN A 178 12.70 -7.88 6.92
CA ASN A 178 13.53 -7.01 6.10
C ASN A 178 14.08 -7.76 4.88
N GLU A 179 14.63 -8.96 5.07
CA GLU A 179 15.12 -9.83 3.97
C GLU A 179 14.00 -10.17 2.97
N TRP A 180 12.80 -10.47 3.47
CA TRP A 180 11.65 -10.70 2.60
C TRP A 180 11.29 -9.47 1.79
N ALA A 181 11.19 -8.29 2.40
CA ALA A 181 10.90 -7.05 1.69
C ALA A 181 11.95 -6.73 0.62
N LEU A 182 13.23 -6.92 0.95
CA LEU A 182 14.34 -6.68 0.03
C LEU A 182 14.39 -7.65 -1.15
N SER A 183 13.76 -8.82 -1.05
CA SER A 183 13.64 -9.74 -2.18
C SER A 183 12.83 -9.17 -3.36
N PHE A 184 12.04 -8.12 -3.13
CA PHE A 184 11.32 -7.39 -4.17
C PHE A 184 12.14 -6.29 -4.86
N ALA A 185 13.30 -5.92 -4.30
CA ALA A 185 14.12 -4.82 -4.82
C ALA A 185 14.56 -4.93 -6.29
N PRO A 186 14.71 -6.12 -6.90
CA PRO A 186 15.00 -6.21 -8.33
C PRO A 186 13.94 -5.55 -9.21
N ASP A 187 12.67 -5.65 -8.86
CA ASP A 187 11.54 -5.21 -9.68
C ASP A 187 10.81 -3.97 -9.15
N PHE A 188 10.99 -3.61 -7.87
CA PHE A 188 10.26 -2.53 -7.20
C PHE A 188 11.18 -1.48 -6.58
N ASP A 189 10.67 -0.25 -6.52
CA ASP A 189 11.16 0.76 -5.59
C ASP A 189 10.42 0.58 -4.25
N ILE A 190 11.18 0.39 -3.17
CA ILE A 190 10.62 0.08 -1.85
C ILE A 190 10.48 1.37 -1.04
N GLN A 191 9.23 1.74 -0.73
CA GLN A 191 8.91 2.84 0.18
C GLN A 191 8.74 2.28 1.60
N VAL A 192 9.62 2.70 2.49
CA VAL A 192 9.60 2.29 3.90
C VAL A 192 8.60 3.14 4.68
N GLU A 193 7.64 2.49 5.31
CA GLU A 193 6.62 3.12 6.13
C GLU A 193 6.84 2.80 7.61
N ALA A 194 7.57 3.66 8.30
CA ALA A 194 7.84 3.56 9.73
C ALA A 194 7.59 4.91 10.41
N LYS A 195 7.29 4.90 11.71
CA LYS A 195 7.08 6.15 12.46
C LYS A 195 8.35 7.00 12.56
N GLY A 196 9.53 6.38 12.54
CA GLY A 196 10.83 7.04 12.47
C GLY A 196 11.13 7.71 11.12
N LYS A 197 10.22 7.59 10.12
CA LYS A 197 10.33 8.25 8.82
C LYS A 197 11.69 7.97 8.14
N ASN A 198 12.33 9.03 7.61
CA ASN A 198 13.63 8.96 6.97
C ASN A 198 14.74 8.40 7.88
N ILE A 199 14.65 8.56 9.21
CA ILE A 199 15.63 7.98 10.14
C ILE A 199 15.56 6.45 10.11
N ALA A 200 14.35 5.88 10.05
CA ALA A 200 14.16 4.44 9.92
C ALA A 200 14.67 3.92 8.58
N SER A 201 14.42 4.64 7.49
CA SER A 201 14.92 4.29 6.15
C SER A 201 16.45 4.32 6.08
N PHE A 202 17.10 5.34 6.66
CA PHE A 202 18.57 5.40 6.73
C PHE A 202 19.17 4.30 7.59
N LYS A 203 18.52 3.93 8.71
CA LYS A 203 18.98 2.83 9.55
C LYS A 203 18.92 1.52 8.76
N LEU A 204 17.80 1.22 8.12
CA LEU A 204 17.64 0.02 7.28
C LEU A 204 18.69 -0.02 6.16
N LEU A 205 18.91 1.07 5.44
CA LEU A 205 19.90 1.16 4.37
C LEU A 205 21.33 0.86 4.88
N ASN A 206 21.69 1.37 6.04
CA ASN A 206 22.99 1.10 6.66
C ASN A 206 23.14 -0.35 7.11
N GLU A 207 22.10 -0.99 7.56
CA GLU A 207 22.09 -2.41 7.93
C GLU A 207 22.26 -3.30 6.69
N ILE A 208 21.54 -3.00 5.59
CA ILE A 208 21.69 -3.67 4.29
C ILE A 208 23.13 -3.56 3.77
N GLY A 209 23.70 -2.35 3.80
CA GLY A 209 25.08 -2.11 3.33
C GLY A 209 26.15 -2.88 4.11
N ARG A 210 25.88 -3.23 5.37
CA ARG A 210 26.79 -4.05 6.20
C ARG A 210 26.67 -5.55 5.94
N ALA A 211 25.53 -6.01 5.46
CA ALA A 211 25.30 -7.43 5.16
C ALA A 211 25.95 -7.88 3.83
N HIS A 212 26.41 -6.94 3.02
CA HIS A 212 27.04 -7.19 1.71
C HIS A 212 28.54 -6.84 1.66
N VAL A 213 29.17 -6.63 2.81
CA VAL A 213 30.64 -6.47 3.00
C VAL A 213 31.20 -7.70 3.77
#